data_bf6f66065378c0c54a85059a44680510
#
_entry.id   bf6f66065378c0c54a85059a44680510
#
_cell.length_a   1.000
_cell.length_b   1.000
_cell.length_c   1.000
_cell.angle_alpha   90.00
_cell.angle_beta   90.00
_cell.angle_gamma   90.00
#
_symmetry.space_group_name_H-M   'P 1'
#
loop_
_entity.id
_entity.type
_entity.pdbx_description
1 polymer ?
#
loop_
_entity_poly.entity_id
_entity_poly.type
_entity_poly.pdbx_seq_one_letter_code
_entity_poly.pdbx_strand_id
1 'polypeptide(L)'
;MLINKRNHNLKKSVAIIGSGIAGLSTAYFSQEYFDVTLFEKNDYLGGHANTREVKDSNGNTIPIDTGFIVYNELTYPNLTKFFDLLKVETVNSNMSFSFLNEENKFEYGGGSLSALFADRKNFFNLKFY
;
A
#
# COMPACT_ATOMS: atom_id res chain seq x y z
N MET A 1 31.94 -47.74 -6.13
CA MET A 1 31.51 -46.76 -5.12
C MET A 1 31.47 -45.38 -5.78
N LEU A 2 30.30 -45.03 -6.35
CA LEU A 2 30.11 -43.75 -7.03
C LEU A 2 29.77 -42.69 -6.00
N ILE A 3 30.73 -41.81 -5.76
CA ILE A 3 30.53 -40.63 -4.91
C ILE A 3 29.72 -39.62 -5.75
N ASN A 4 28.42 -39.52 -5.44
CA ASN A 4 27.53 -38.50 -5.99
C ASN A 4 27.98 -37.13 -5.46
N LYS A 5 28.81 -36.41 -6.24
CA LYS A 5 29.11 -34.99 -5.97
C LYS A 5 27.80 -34.20 -6.15
N ARG A 6 27.07 -33.97 -5.08
CA ARG A 6 26.06 -32.90 -5.04
C ARG A 6 26.81 -31.60 -5.34
N ASN A 7 26.68 -31.10 -6.55
CA ASN A 7 27.03 -29.71 -6.86
C ASN A 7 26.11 -28.81 -5.96
N HIS A 8 26.61 -28.40 -4.83
CA HIS A 8 26.11 -27.24 -4.14
C HIS A 8 26.44 -26.04 -5.05
N ASN A 9 25.55 -25.71 -5.96
CA ASN A 9 25.57 -24.39 -6.58
C ASN A 9 25.37 -23.40 -5.42
N LEU A 10 26.47 -22.82 -4.94
CA LEU A 10 26.42 -21.75 -3.94
C LEU A 10 25.62 -20.61 -4.58
N LYS A 11 24.43 -20.32 -4.02
CA LYS A 11 23.64 -19.17 -4.44
C LYS A 11 24.51 -17.92 -4.27
N LYS A 12 24.44 -17.01 -5.23
CA LYS A 12 25.06 -15.68 -5.08
C LYS A 12 24.35 -14.89 -4.00
N SER A 13 25.09 -14.17 -3.19
CA SER A 13 24.54 -13.30 -2.17
C SER A 13 24.08 -11.99 -2.78
N VAL A 14 22.90 -11.51 -2.34
CA VAL A 14 22.29 -10.25 -2.76
C VAL A 14 21.90 -9.47 -1.52
N ALA A 15 22.30 -8.20 -1.46
CA ALA A 15 21.88 -7.25 -0.44
C ALA A 15 20.75 -6.38 -1.00
N ILE A 16 19.64 -6.29 -0.29
CA ILE A 16 18.50 -5.44 -0.61
C ILE A 16 18.41 -4.36 0.45
N ILE A 17 18.33 -3.11 0.05
CA ILE A 17 18.30 -1.95 0.94
C ILE A 17 16.88 -1.38 0.98
N GLY A 18 16.30 -1.37 2.17
CA GLY A 18 14.93 -0.89 2.44
C GLY A 18 13.88 -1.99 2.38
N SER A 19 12.98 -1.99 3.35
CA SER A 19 11.89 -2.97 3.52
C SER A 19 10.52 -2.42 3.10
N GLY A 20 10.47 -1.41 2.23
CA GLY A 20 9.23 -1.03 1.57
C GLY A 20 8.76 -2.09 0.57
N ILE A 21 7.62 -1.89 -0.07
CA ILE A 21 7.02 -2.87 -1.00
C ILE A 21 8.00 -3.35 -2.09
N ALA A 22 8.84 -2.45 -2.63
CA ALA A 22 9.82 -2.80 -3.63
C ALA A 22 10.90 -3.75 -3.09
N GLY A 23 11.46 -3.46 -1.89
CA GLY A 23 12.47 -4.30 -1.27
C GLY A 23 11.90 -5.66 -0.83
N LEU A 24 10.72 -5.66 -0.19
CA LEU A 24 10.08 -6.89 0.26
C LEU A 24 9.68 -7.79 -0.93
N SER A 25 9.09 -7.24 -1.98
CA SER A 25 8.73 -8.03 -3.17
C SER A 25 9.98 -8.56 -3.89
N THR A 26 11.04 -7.74 -4.01
CA THR A 26 12.32 -8.18 -4.58
C THR A 26 12.91 -9.32 -3.75
N ALA A 27 12.92 -9.20 -2.42
CA ALA A 27 13.41 -10.26 -1.53
C ALA A 27 12.60 -11.54 -1.71
N TYR A 28 11.28 -11.43 -1.73
CA TYR A 28 10.37 -12.57 -1.88
C TYR A 28 10.63 -13.35 -3.17
N PHE A 29 10.72 -12.68 -4.32
CA PHE A 29 10.94 -13.35 -5.60
C PHE A 29 12.40 -13.78 -5.85
N SER A 30 13.36 -13.12 -5.19
CA SER A 30 14.78 -13.43 -5.38
C SER A 30 15.28 -14.58 -4.50
N GLN A 31 14.64 -14.88 -3.36
CA GLN A 31 15.11 -15.87 -2.38
C GLN A 31 15.23 -17.30 -2.95
N GLU A 32 14.50 -17.59 -4.01
CA GLU A 32 14.60 -18.89 -4.68
C GLU A 32 15.95 -19.06 -5.37
N TYR A 33 16.51 -17.97 -5.92
CA TYR A 33 17.71 -17.99 -6.75
C TYR A 33 18.97 -17.48 -6.05
N PHE A 34 18.80 -16.64 -5.03
CA PHE A 34 19.86 -15.93 -4.33
C PHE A 34 19.80 -16.17 -2.82
N ASP A 35 20.95 -15.96 -2.18
CA ASP A 35 21.06 -15.80 -0.73
C ASP A 35 20.81 -14.31 -0.41
N VAL A 36 19.60 -14.00 0.04
CA VAL A 36 19.10 -12.60 0.17
C VAL A 36 19.28 -12.12 1.58
N THR A 37 19.92 -10.95 1.72
CA THR A 37 19.96 -10.18 2.97
C THR A 37 19.23 -8.87 2.77
N LEU A 38 18.19 -8.62 3.57
CA LEU A 38 17.43 -7.37 3.57
C LEU A 38 17.93 -6.46 4.70
N PHE A 39 18.27 -5.21 4.37
CA PHE A 39 18.70 -4.18 5.30
C PHE A 39 17.62 -3.13 5.43
N GLU A 40 17.18 -2.85 6.65
CA GLU A 40 16.21 -1.80 6.97
C GLU A 40 16.82 -0.86 8.02
N LYS A 41 16.58 0.45 7.85
CA LYS A 41 17.08 1.48 8.76
C LYS A 41 16.22 1.60 10.02
N ASN A 42 14.90 1.41 9.84
CA ASN A 42 13.93 1.54 10.93
C ASN A 42 13.83 0.22 11.72
N ASP A 43 13.19 0.27 12.86
CA ASP A 43 12.87 -0.87 13.71
C ASP A 43 11.57 -1.60 13.26
N TYR A 44 10.96 -1.20 12.16
CA TYR A 44 9.78 -1.81 11.57
C TYR A 44 9.94 -2.00 10.06
N LEU A 45 9.20 -2.98 9.50
CA LEU A 45 9.16 -3.28 8.08
C LEU A 45 7.92 -2.65 7.42
N GLY A 46 7.94 -2.52 6.08
CA GLY A 46 6.78 -2.06 5.29
C GLY A 46 6.96 -0.70 4.65
N GLY A 47 7.89 0.12 5.14
CA GLY A 47 8.15 1.44 4.59
C GLY A 47 6.94 2.37 4.71
N HIS A 48 6.33 2.76 3.58
CA HIS A 48 5.14 3.61 3.57
C HIS A 48 3.88 2.87 4.05
N ALA A 49 3.76 1.57 3.81
CA ALA A 49 2.72 0.75 4.40
C ALA A 49 3.00 0.59 5.90
N ASN A 50 2.07 1.04 6.75
CA ASN A 50 2.30 1.10 8.19
C ASN A 50 0.98 0.93 8.95
N THR A 51 0.82 -0.24 9.54
CA THR A 51 -0.32 -0.56 10.40
C THR A 51 0.06 -0.34 11.85
N ARG A 52 -0.76 0.36 12.61
CA ARG A 52 -0.60 0.61 14.03
C ARG A 52 -1.70 -0.07 14.83
N GLU A 53 -1.31 -0.72 15.91
CA GLU A 53 -2.25 -1.29 16.85
C GLU A 53 -2.67 -0.25 17.88
N VAL A 54 -3.98 -0.04 18.00
CA VAL A 54 -4.58 0.81 19.03
C VAL A 54 -5.56 0.02 19.87
N LYS A 55 -5.77 0.44 21.11
CA LYS A 55 -6.77 -0.17 21.98
C LYS A 55 -8.06 0.65 21.95
N ASP A 56 -9.19 -0.03 21.78
CA ASP A 56 -10.50 0.57 21.93
C ASP A 56 -10.85 0.80 23.43
N SER A 57 -12.02 1.39 23.69
CA SER A 57 -12.52 1.63 25.05
C SER A 57 -12.74 0.36 25.87
N ASN A 58 -12.85 -0.79 25.22
CA ASN A 58 -13.05 -2.10 25.84
C ASN A 58 -11.74 -2.88 26.05
N GLY A 59 -10.61 -2.29 25.59
CA GLY A 59 -9.28 -2.92 25.68
C GLY A 59 -8.94 -3.87 24.53
N ASN A 60 -9.80 -3.99 23.49
CA ASN A 60 -9.51 -4.80 22.30
C ASN A 60 -8.45 -4.11 21.44
N THR A 61 -7.52 -4.87 20.89
CA THR A 61 -6.54 -4.35 19.94
C THR A 61 -7.16 -4.29 18.55
N ILE A 62 -7.11 -3.10 17.95
CA ILE A 62 -7.61 -2.84 16.59
C ILE A 62 -6.41 -2.41 15.72
N PRO A 63 -6.12 -3.13 14.61
CA PRO A 63 -5.13 -2.69 13.65
C PRO A 63 -5.70 -1.54 12.81
N ILE A 64 -4.93 -0.46 12.68
CA ILE A 64 -5.29 0.72 11.88
C ILE A 64 -4.18 0.99 10.89
N ASP A 65 -4.52 0.96 9.60
CA ASP A 65 -3.61 1.32 8.55
C ASP A 65 -3.44 2.85 8.51
N THR A 66 -2.21 3.31 8.70
CA THR A 66 -1.85 4.74 8.73
C THR A 66 -1.11 5.19 7.47
N GLY A 67 -0.71 4.25 6.61
CA GLY A 67 -0.05 4.53 5.34
C GLY A 67 -0.44 3.51 4.28
N PHE A 68 -0.66 3.96 3.04
CA PHE A 68 -1.14 3.16 1.92
C PHE A 68 -2.42 2.37 2.25
N ILE A 69 -3.42 3.07 2.74
CA ILE A 69 -4.66 2.51 3.28
C ILE A 69 -5.66 2.01 2.21
N VAL A 70 -5.50 2.40 0.95
CA VAL A 70 -6.35 1.98 -0.17
C VAL A 70 -5.53 1.79 -1.44
N TYR A 71 -6.00 0.90 -2.30
CA TYR A 71 -5.46 0.71 -3.65
C TYR A 71 -6.61 0.40 -4.61
N ASN A 72 -6.33 0.44 -5.91
CA ASN A 72 -7.29 0.14 -6.97
C ASN A 72 -6.76 -1.03 -7.80
N GLU A 73 -7.52 -2.08 -7.93
CA GLU A 73 -7.11 -3.31 -8.63
C GLU A 73 -6.74 -3.07 -10.09
N LEU A 74 -7.43 -2.14 -10.76
CA LEU A 74 -7.17 -1.82 -12.16
C LEU A 74 -5.82 -1.13 -12.36
N THR A 75 -5.44 -0.24 -11.45
CA THR A 75 -4.21 0.56 -11.56
C THR A 75 -3.00 -0.09 -10.89
N TYR A 76 -3.23 -1.11 -10.03
CA TYR A 76 -2.17 -1.85 -9.33
C TYR A 76 -2.22 -3.36 -9.62
N PRO A 77 -2.22 -3.81 -10.91
CA PRO A 77 -2.43 -5.22 -11.24
C PRO A 77 -1.35 -6.16 -10.69
N ASN A 78 -0.11 -5.69 -10.54
CA ASN A 78 0.97 -6.50 -9.97
C ASN A 78 0.86 -6.61 -8.45
N LEU A 79 0.40 -5.56 -7.77
CA LEU A 79 0.15 -5.60 -6.33
C LEU A 79 -1.00 -6.55 -6.01
N THR A 80 -2.09 -6.49 -6.78
CA THR A 80 -3.23 -7.40 -6.65
C THR A 80 -2.78 -8.87 -6.77
N LYS A 81 -2.03 -9.20 -7.82
CA LYS A 81 -1.47 -10.55 -7.99
C LYS A 81 -0.55 -10.97 -6.84
N PHE A 82 0.21 -10.03 -6.29
CA PHE A 82 1.10 -10.31 -5.18
C PHE A 82 0.33 -10.55 -3.89
N PHE A 83 -0.75 -9.81 -3.64
CA PHE A 83 -1.65 -10.04 -2.51
C PHE A 83 -2.36 -11.40 -2.62
N ASP A 84 -2.84 -11.77 -3.82
CA ASP A 84 -3.42 -13.08 -4.08
C ASP A 84 -2.42 -14.21 -3.78
N LEU A 85 -1.17 -14.05 -4.24
CA LEU A 85 -0.10 -15.00 -4.01
C LEU A 85 0.21 -15.19 -2.52
N LEU A 86 0.22 -14.10 -1.76
CA LEU A 86 0.48 -14.09 -0.32
C LEU A 86 -0.77 -14.37 0.52
N LYS A 87 -1.96 -14.46 -0.11
CA LYS A 87 -3.27 -14.59 0.55
C LYS A 87 -3.52 -13.47 1.56
N VAL A 88 -3.18 -12.23 1.17
CA VAL A 88 -3.47 -11.04 1.97
C VAL A 88 -4.96 -10.75 1.87
N GLU A 89 -5.63 -10.70 3.01
CA GLU A 89 -7.04 -10.34 3.08
C GLU A 89 -7.22 -8.84 2.83
N THR A 90 -8.15 -8.50 1.95
CA THR A 90 -8.50 -7.12 1.61
C THR A 90 -10.01 -6.94 1.69
N VAL A 91 -10.44 -5.71 1.93
CA VAL A 91 -11.86 -5.37 2.02
C VAL A 91 -12.19 -4.22 1.06
N ASN A 92 -13.41 -4.27 0.50
CA ASN A 92 -13.87 -3.17 -0.32
C ASN A 92 -13.98 -1.89 0.52
N SER A 93 -13.39 -0.81 0.02
CA SER A 93 -13.49 0.50 0.63
C SER A 93 -14.22 1.48 -0.29
N ASN A 94 -14.80 2.51 0.30
CA ASN A 94 -15.37 3.64 -0.43
C ASN A 94 -14.52 4.87 -0.15
N MET A 95 -13.75 5.29 -1.16
CA MET A 95 -12.91 6.48 -1.07
C MET A 95 -13.59 7.64 -1.77
N SER A 96 -13.79 8.74 -1.04
CA SER A 96 -14.25 10.02 -1.59
C SER A 96 -13.11 11.03 -1.59
N PHE A 97 -13.20 11.98 -2.50
CA PHE A 97 -12.30 13.12 -2.58
C PHE A 97 -13.09 14.40 -2.38
N SER A 98 -12.56 15.33 -1.59
CA SER A 98 -13.12 16.67 -1.46
C SER A 98 -12.02 17.71 -1.52
N PHE A 99 -12.38 18.88 -2.02
CA PHE A 99 -11.52 20.04 -2.09
C PHE A 99 -12.20 21.24 -1.45
N LEU A 100 -11.48 21.94 -0.61
CA LEU A 100 -11.93 23.19 0.03
C LEU A 100 -10.81 24.23 -0.12
N ASN A 101 -11.16 25.41 -0.64
CA ASN A 101 -10.33 26.59 -0.58
C ASN A 101 -10.97 27.60 0.36
N GLU A 102 -10.34 27.84 1.50
CA GLU A 102 -10.87 28.72 2.57
C GLU A 102 -10.89 30.20 2.18
N GLU A 103 -9.97 30.64 1.32
CA GLU A 103 -9.86 32.05 0.92
C GLU A 103 -11.06 32.53 0.13
N ASN A 104 -11.49 31.72 -0.85
CA ASN A 104 -12.62 32.05 -1.73
C ASN A 104 -13.89 31.25 -1.41
N LYS A 105 -13.88 30.43 -0.36
CA LYS A 105 -14.96 29.56 0.10
C LYS A 105 -15.47 28.62 -1.01
N PHE A 106 -14.54 28.16 -1.85
CA PHE A 106 -14.83 27.26 -2.94
C PHE A 106 -14.66 25.82 -2.48
N GLU A 107 -15.72 25.02 -2.60
CA GLU A 107 -15.70 23.61 -2.21
C GLU A 107 -16.43 22.71 -3.21
N TYR A 108 -15.94 21.49 -3.37
CA TYR A 108 -16.62 20.43 -4.11
C TYR A 108 -16.11 19.06 -3.66
N GLY A 109 -16.91 18.02 -3.92
CA GLY A 109 -16.53 16.63 -3.66
C GLY A 109 -16.62 15.78 -4.91
N GLY A 110 -15.75 14.79 -5.02
CA GLY A 110 -15.83 13.74 -6.02
C GLY A 110 -16.73 12.60 -5.55
N GLY A 111 -17.31 11.84 -6.49
CA GLY A 111 -18.07 10.62 -6.18
C GLY A 111 -19.57 10.71 -6.42
N SER A 112 -20.16 11.90 -6.44
CA SER A 112 -21.57 12.10 -6.82
C SER A 112 -21.83 13.51 -7.34
N LEU A 113 -22.90 13.69 -8.11
CA LEU A 113 -23.33 15.02 -8.54
C LEU A 113 -23.71 15.90 -7.36
N SER A 114 -24.30 15.34 -6.29
CA SER A 114 -24.63 16.10 -5.09
C SER A 114 -23.39 16.57 -4.34
N ALA A 115 -22.32 15.78 -4.32
CA ALA A 115 -21.04 16.17 -3.73
C ALA A 115 -20.32 17.22 -4.59
N LEU A 116 -20.38 17.10 -5.93
CA LEU A 116 -19.82 18.08 -6.85
C LEU A 116 -20.44 19.48 -6.64
N PHE A 117 -21.74 19.53 -6.36
CA PHE A 117 -22.47 20.74 -6.08
C PHE A 117 -22.87 20.89 -4.60
N ALA A 118 -21.99 20.46 -3.67
CA ALA A 118 -22.19 20.60 -2.23
C ALA A 118 -22.43 22.08 -1.88
N ASP A 119 -21.63 22.99 -2.42
CA ASP A 119 -22.01 24.42 -2.48
C ASP A 119 -22.89 24.66 -3.71
N ARG A 120 -24.19 24.92 -3.46
CA ARG A 120 -25.17 25.19 -4.52
C ARG A 120 -24.84 26.42 -5.37
N LYS A 121 -24.04 27.36 -4.88
CA LYS A 121 -23.56 28.52 -5.64
C LYS A 121 -22.71 28.11 -6.84
N ASN A 122 -22.10 26.93 -6.80
CA ASN A 122 -21.31 26.40 -7.91
C ASN A 122 -22.16 26.18 -9.17
N PHE A 123 -23.46 25.95 -9.07
CA PHE A 123 -24.35 25.87 -10.24
C PHE A 123 -24.38 27.13 -11.07
N PHE A 124 -24.16 28.29 -10.46
CA PHE A 124 -24.20 29.59 -11.12
C PHE A 124 -22.81 30.20 -11.32
N ASN A 125 -21.77 29.47 -10.97
CA ASN A 125 -20.39 29.95 -11.04
C ASN A 125 -19.73 29.48 -12.35
N LEU A 126 -19.65 30.39 -13.35
CA LEU A 126 -19.01 30.07 -14.65
C LEU A 126 -17.54 29.65 -14.54
N LYS A 127 -16.84 29.95 -13.44
CA LYS A 127 -15.46 29.52 -13.20
C LYS A 127 -15.38 28.08 -12.69
N PHE A 128 -16.51 27.49 -12.36
CA PHE A 128 -16.59 26.10 -11.91
C PHE A 128 -16.53 25.11 -13.07
N TYR A 129 -16.97 25.51 -14.27
CA TYR A 129 -16.96 24.71 -15.48
C TYR A 129 -15.71 24.98 -16.32
#